data_ad628a7917a49d432e13f206f7b2f52b
#
_entry.id   ad628a7917a49d432e13f206f7b2f52b
#
_cell.length_a   1.000
_cell.length_b   1.000
_cell.length_c   1.000
_cell.angle_alpha   90.00
_cell.angle_beta   90.00
_cell.angle_gamma   90.00
#
_symmetry.space_group_name_H-M   'P 1'
#
loop_
_entity.id
_entity.type
_entity.pdbx_description
1 polymer ?
#
loop_
_entity_poly.entity_id
_entity_poly.type
_entity_poly.pdbx_seq_one_letter_code
_entity_poly.pdbx_strand_id
1 'polypeptide(L)'
;PNYAAEIYQKPGKSESLKRLVGFLLSANYTWNDIYLADLSVRFDGSSEFGSDQKWAPFWSAGVGLNVHNYSFLKDNDMINQVKVRVSYGQTGKVNFPSYSAKTVYETNDRWYATGFGTQLKALGNHNLKWETTNKLNMGTDLQFWNERISLNFDYYYNKTVDLITDVSLPASAGFTSYKDNLGETLNKGFDIQVRFDVYRDKDWNVSLWGNLNHNRNEILKISDALRAYNQRVNEKYEAAENAQGNVHLSEWGSEYSEPEMK
;
A
#
# COMPACT_ATOMS: atom_id res chain seq x y z
N PRO A 1 10.13 61.34 4.37
CA PRO A 1 10.83 60.20 4.91
C PRO A 1 9.92 58.99 4.72
N ASN A 2 10.30 58.14 3.74
CA ASN A 2 9.65 56.87 3.49
C ASN A 2 10.05 55.92 4.64
N TYR A 3 9.17 55.76 5.56
CA TYR A 3 9.20 54.58 6.44
C TYR A 3 8.78 53.38 5.59
N ALA A 4 9.74 52.63 5.09
CA ALA A 4 9.48 51.30 4.63
C ALA A 4 8.88 50.57 5.83
N ALA A 5 7.63 50.16 5.70
CA ALA A 5 6.99 49.30 6.66
C ALA A 5 7.84 48.02 6.71
N GLU A 6 8.63 47.85 7.75
CA GLU A 6 9.27 46.54 8.05
C GLU A 6 8.14 45.55 8.19
N ILE A 7 8.01 44.73 7.17
CA ILE A 7 7.10 43.56 7.21
C ILE A 7 7.75 42.61 8.21
N TYR A 8 7.35 42.71 9.47
CA TYR A 8 7.65 41.69 10.47
C TYR A 8 6.93 40.40 10.06
N GLN A 9 7.59 39.60 9.27
CA GLN A 9 7.16 38.22 9.08
C GLN A 9 7.34 37.53 10.42
N LYS A 10 6.24 37.26 11.12
CA LYS A 10 6.27 36.38 12.28
C LYS A 10 6.84 35.05 11.83
N PRO A 11 7.89 34.51 12.48
CA PRO A 11 8.41 33.21 12.16
C PRO A 11 7.30 32.19 12.36
N GLY A 12 6.87 31.54 11.27
CA GLY A 12 5.91 30.45 11.34
C GLY A 12 6.55 29.23 12.00
N LYS A 13 6.00 28.75 13.11
CA LYS A 13 6.39 27.50 13.74
C LYS A 13 5.32 26.46 13.45
N SER A 14 5.72 25.35 12.83
CA SER A 14 4.85 24.17 12.67
C SER A 14 5.44 23.02 13.49
N GLU A 15 4.63 22.41 14.33
CA GLU A 15 4.98 21.21 15.07
C GLU A 15 4.04 20.08 14.67
N SER A 16 4.61 18.93 14.34
CA SER A 16 3.87 17.69 14.11
C SER A 16 4.37 16.63 15.08
N LEU A 17 3.47 16.05 15.85
CA LEU A 17 3.78 14.99 16.80
C LEU A 17 3.07 13.70 16.39
N LYS A 18 3.87 12.70 16.07
CA LYS A 18 3.41 11.34 15.78
C LYS A 18 3.94 10.38 16.82
N ARG A 19 3.07 9.56 17.37
CA ARG A 19 3.42 8.47 18.29
C ARG A 19 2.88 7.17 17.76
N LEU A 20 3.75 6.19 17.65
CA LEU A 20 3.44 4.82 17.26
C LEU A 20 3.90 3.88 18.38
N VAL A 21 3.06 2.94 18.75
CA VAL A 21 3.37 1.88 19.72
C VAL A 21 2.92 0.57 19.13
N GLY A 22 3.76 -0.46 19.19
CA GLY A 22 3.43 -1.78 18.68
C GLY A 22 3.91 -2.88 19.63
N PHE A 23 3.10 -3.92 19.74
CA PHE A 23 3.42 -5.16 20.45
C PHE A 23 3.47 -6.28 19.42
N LEU A 24 4.57 -7.04 19.40
CA LEU A 24 4.78 -8.15 18.47
C LEU A 24 4.98 -9.44 19.25
N LEU A 25 4.25 -10.47 18.82
CA LEU A 25 4.49 -11.85 19.22
C LEU A 25 4.72 -12.68 17.95
N SER A 26 5.79 -13.45 17.92
CA SER A 26 6.08 -14.35 16.80
C SER A 26 6.47 -15.72 17.31
N ALA A 27 6.07 -16.76 16.58
CA ALA A 27 6.43 -18.15 16.82
C ALA A 27 6.86 -18.80 15.50
N ASN A 28 8.00 -19.46 15.53
CA ASN A 28 8.51 -20.23 14.41
C ASN A 28 8.68 -21.67 14.85
N TYR A 29 8.23 -22.61 14.04
CA TYR A 29 8.32 -24.03 14.32
C TYR A 29 8.89 -24.78 13.12
N THR A 30 9.86 -25.63 13.39
CA THR A 30 10.48 -26.50 12.38
C THR A 30 10.42 -27.93 12.88
N TRP A 31 9.88 -28.83 12.06
CA TRP A 31 9.81 -30.24 12.37
C TRP A 31 10.55 -31.07 11.33
N ASN A 32 11.51 -31.88 11.80
CA ASN A 32 12.39 -32.73 10.99
C ASN A 32 13.10 -31.99 9.85
N ASP A 33 13.31 -30.67 9.95
CA ASP A 33 13.84 -29.82 8.88
C ASP A 33 13.05 -29.87 7.56
N ILE A 34 11.89 -30.54 7.58
CA ILE A 34 11.00 -30.70 6.43
C ILE A 34 9.84 -29.67 6.49
N TYR A 35 9.15 -29.62 7.61
CA TYR A 35 7.98 -28.78 7.78
C TYR A 35 8.33 -27.53 8.54
N LEU A 36 8.00 -26.39 7.96
CA LEU A 36 8.22 -25.08 8.53
C LEU A 36 6.87 -24.42 8.75
N ALA A 37 6.68 -23.80 9.90
CA ALA A 37 5.50 -23.00 10.19
C ALA A 37 5.91 -21.73 10.93
N ASP A 38 5.36 -20.61 10.55
CA ASP A 38 5.54 -19.32 11.20
C ASP A 38 4.19 -18.65 11.47
N LEU A 39 4.08 -18.04 12.62
CA LEU A 39 2.94 -17.26 13.05
C LEU A 39 3.43 -15.98 13.67
N SER A 40 2.83 -14.86 13.28
CA SER A 40 3.14 -13.56 13.85
C SER A 40 1.85 -12.78 14.08
N VAL A 41 1.75 -12.15 15.24
CA VAL A 41 0.65 -11.27 15.62
C VAL A 41 1.24 -9.97 16.11
N ARG A 42 0.76 -8.85 15.58
CA ARG A 42 1.18 -7.51 15.96
C ARG A 42 -0.03 -6.64 16.29
N PHE A 43 0.06 -5.95 17.39
CA PHE A 43 -0.96 -5.02 17.84
C PHE A 43 -0.39 -3.61 17.83
N ASP A 44 -0.81 -2.79 16.87
CA ASP A 44 -0.27 -1.46 16.64
C ASP A 44 -1.24 -0.38 17.05
N GLY A 45 -0.71 0.68 17.67
CA GLY A 45 -1.44 1.89 18.02
C GLY A 45 -0.78 3.14 17.48
N SER A 46 -1.57 4.06 16.90
CA SER A 46 -1.10 5.34 16.38
C SER A 46 -1.91 6.51 16.93
N SER A 47 -1.20 7.61 17.24
CA SER A 47 -1.82 8.86 17.67
C SER A 47 -2.48 9.66 16.53
N GLU A 48 -2.30 9.24 15.28
CA GLU A 48 -2.84 9.93 14.09
C GLU A 48 -4.32 9.65 13.88
N PHE A 49 -4.81 8.53 14.39
CA PHE A 49 -6.22 8.13 14.30
C PHE A 49 -7.13 8.80 15.34
N GLY A 50 -8.41 8.80 15.06
CA GLY A 50 -9.47 9.17 16.01
C GLY A 50 -9.46 8.27 17.26
N SER A 51 -10.27 8.63 18.28
CA SER A 51 -10.28 7.93 19.58
C SER A 51 -10.57 6.44 19.45
N ASP A 52 -11.42 6.06 18.52
CA ASP A 52 -12.05 4.75 18.45
C ASP A 52 -11.28 3.74 17.57
N GLN A 53 -10.38 4.22 16.71
CA GLN A 53 -9.64 3.41 15.72
C GLN A 53 -8.12 3.48 15.90
N LYS A 54 -7.63 3.84 17.08
CA LYS A 54 -6.19 3.99 17.35
C LYS A 54 -5.42 2.70 17.26
N TRP A 55 -6.04 1.59 17.64
CA TRP A 55 -5.41 0.27 17.73
C TRP A 55 -5.93 -0.66 16.68
N ALA A 56 -5.02 -1.38 16.04
CA ALA A 56 -5.35 -2.39 15.06
C ALA A 56 -4.52 -3.66 15.24
N PRO A 57 -5.16 -4.84 15.20
CA PRO A 57 -4.44 -6.11 15.15
C PRO A 57 -4.04 -6.45 13.73
N PHE A 58 -2.82 -6.93 13.55
CA PHE A 58 -2.31 -7.49 12.31
C PHE A 58 -1.72 -8.85 12.58
N TRP A 59 -1.81 -9.75 11.61
CA TRP A 59 -1.30 -11.09 11.77
C TRP A 59 -0.77 -11.64 10.45
N SER A 60 0.12 -12.60 10.55
CA SER A 60 0.57 -13.38 9.41
C SER A 60 0.82 -14.82 9.81
N ALA A 61 0.53 -15.73 8.92
CA ALA A 61 0.84 -17.14 9.04
C ALA A 61 1.51 -17.63 7.77
N GLY A 62 2.54 -18.44 7.92
CA GLY A 62 3.27 -19.02 6.82
C GLY A 62 3.51 -20.50 7.06
N VAL A 63 3.58 -21.24 5.98
CA VAL A 63 3.99 -22.63 5.97
C VAL A 63 5.03 -22.86 4.87
N GLY A 64 6.00 -23.68 5.16
CA GLY A 64 7.04 -24.05 4.23
C GLY A 64 7.30 -25.55 4.25
N LEU A 65 7.73 -26.08 3.12
CA LEU A 65 8.05 -27.47 2.96
C LEU A 65 9.41 -27.60 2.27
N ASN A 66 10.38 -28.18 2.97
CA ASN A 66 11.69 -28.55 2.44
C ASN A 66 11.61 -29.96 1.85
N VAL A 67 11.18 -30.05 0.59
CA VAL A 67 10.94 -31.33 -0.10
C VAL A 67 12.23 -32.13 -0.26
N HIS A 68 13.37 -31.47 -0.40
CA HIS A 68 14.68 -32.09 -0.55
C HIS A 68 15.13 -32.89 0.68
N ASN A 69 14.55 -32.64 1.87
CA ASN A 69 14.87 -33.37 3.10
C ASN A 69 14.08 -34.66 3.29
N TYR A 70 13.16 -35.00 2.37
CA TYR A 70 12.53 -36.30 2.39
C TYR A 70 13.53 -37.40 2.04
N SER A 71 13.41 -38.56 2.64
CA SER A 71 14.35 -39.71 2.49
C SER A 71 14.52 -40.16 1.04
N PHE A 72 13.52 -39.98 0.18
CA PHE A 72 13.59 -40.34 -1.23
C PHE A 72 14.37 -39.35 -2.12
N LEU A 73 14.62 -38.12 -1.62
CA LEU A 73 15.37 -37.07 -2.33
C LEU A 73 16.70 -36.73 -1.69
N LYS A 74 16.87 -37.05 -0.41
CA LYS A 74 18.01 -36.63 0.41
C LYS A 74 19.38 -37.07 -0.14
N ASP A 75 19.42 -38.22 -0.80
CA ASP A 75 20.64 -38.78 -1.35
C ASP A 75 20.81 -38.55 -2.86
N ASN A 76 20.06 -37.56 -3.41
CA ASN A 76 20.11 -37.25 -4.82
C ASN A 76 21.09 -36.11 -5.11
N ASP A 77 22.21 -36.41 -5.75
CA ASP A 77 23.27 -35.45 -6.09
C ASP A 77 22.80 -34.34 -7.07
N MET A 78 21.71 -34.60 -7.78
CA MET A 78 21.19 -33.63 -8.76
C MET A 78 20.26 -32.59 -8.15
N ILE A 79 19.60 -32.89 -7.02
CA ILE A 79 18.60 -32.03 -6.39
C ILE A 79 19.13 -31.56 -5.03
N ASN A 80 19.64 -30.36 -4.97
CA ASN A 80 20.24 -29.81 -3.76
C ASN A 80 19.20 -29.12 -2.86
N GLN A 81 18.25 -28.43 -3.46
CA GLN A 81 17.20 -27.78 -2.71
C GLN A 81 15.89 -27.77 -3.50
N VAL A 82 14.82 -28.15 -2.83
CA VAL A 82 13.43 -27.93 -3.26
C VAL A 82 12.66 -27.47 -2.04
N LYS A 83 12.37 -26.17 -1.99
CA LYS A 83 11.59 -25.55 -0.92
C LYS A 83 10.37 -24.88 -1.51
N VAL A 84 9.21 -25.17 -0.94
CA VAL A 84 7.94 -24.49 -1.27
C VAL A 84 7.48 -23.74 -0.05
N ARG A 85 6.97 -22.52 -0.24
CA ARG A 85 6.48 -21.67 0.85
C ARG A 85 5.20 -20.97 0.43
N VAL A 86 4.28 -20.84 1.38
CA VAL A 86 3.06 -20.08 1.23
C VAL A 86 2.86 -19.28 2.51
N SER A 87 2.58 -18.02 2.38
CA SER A 87 2.24 -17.16 3.51
C SER A 87 1.03 -16.29 3.20
N TYR A 88 0.20 -16.10 4.21
CA TYR A 88 -0.91 -15.17 4.16
C TYR A 88 -0.90 -14.31 5.42
N GLY A 89 -1.15 -13.02 5.25
CA GLY A 89 -1.16 -12.13 6.38
C GLY A 89 -1.77 -10.78 6.04
N GLN A 90 -1.90 -9.99 7.09
CA GLN A 90 -2.50 -8.67 7.04
C GLN A 90 -1.54 -7.65 7.62
N THR A 91 -1.33 -6.54 6.91
CA THR A 91 -0.49 -5.43 7.36
C THR A 91 -1.27 -4.13 7.29
N GLY A 92 -1.06 -3.25 8.28
CA GLY A 92 -1.65 -1.92 8.29
C GLY A 92 -0.67 -0.83 7.88
N LYS A 93 -1.21 0.23 7.31
CA LYS A 93 -0.46 1.43 6.97
C LYS A 93 -1.24 2.67 7.38
N VAL A 94 -0.53 3.67 7.87
CA VAL A 94 -1.02 5.04 8.07
C VAL A 94 -0.52 5.89 6.91
N ASN A 95 -1.41 6.40 6.07
CA ASN A 95 -1.06 7.13 4.87
C ASN A 95 -1.82 8.46 4.76
N PHE A 96 -1.81 9.23 5.83
CA PHE A 96 -2.42 10.56 5.84
C PHE A 96 -1.64 11.50 6.76
N PRO A 97 -1.74 12.84 6.55
CA PRO A 97 -1.13 13.82 7.42
C PRO A 97 -1.65 13.74 8.85
N SER A 98 -0.78 14.02 9.82
CA SER A 98 -1.17 14.13 11.22
C SER A 98 -2.35 15.08 11.38
N TYR A 99 -3.27 14.74 12.29
CA TYR A 99 -4.51 15.48 12.58
C TYR A 99 -5.64 15.36 11.54
N SER A 100 -5.51 14.59 10.45
CA SER A 100 -6.60 14.41 9.47
C SER A 100 -7.86 13.77 10.07
N ALA A 101 -7.73 13.02 11.16
CA ALA A 101 -8.86 12.48 11.91
C ALA A 101 -9.54 13.51 12.82
N LYS A 102 -8.96 14.70 13.00
CA LYS A 102 -9.46 15.74 13.91
C LYS A 102 -9.81 17.00 13.15
N THR A 103 -10.88 17.62 13.57
CA THR A 103 -11.22 18.97 13.08
C THR A 103 -10.18 19.97 13.56
N VAL A 104 -9.59 20.74 12.64
CA VAL A 104 -8.52 21.69 12.91
C VAL A 104 -9.05 23.11 12.74
N TYR A 105 -8.74 23.94 13.71
CA TYR A 105 -9.03 25.36 13.69
C TYR A 105 -7.74 26.16 13.51
N GLU A 106 -7.83 27.30 12.82
CA GLU A 106 -6.74 28.26 12.72
C GLU A 106 -7.19 29.63 13.24
N THR A 107 -6.26 30.37 13.81
CA THR A 107 -6.48 31.75 14.20
C THR A 107 -6.50 32.65 12.97
N ASN A 108 -7.53 33.46 12.85
CA ASN A 108 -7.61 34.49 11.82
C ASN A 108 -6.75 35.69 12.23
N ASP A 109 -5.94 36.23 11.32
CA ASP A 109 -5.11 37.43 11.56
C ASP A 109 -5.91 38.71 11.72
N ARG A 110 -7.24 38.65 11.65
CA ARG A 110 -8.11 39.79 11.86
C ARG A 110 -8.37 40.00 13.34
N TRP A 111 -8.12 41.23 13.79
CA TRP A 111 -8.48 41.65 15.14
C TRP A 111 -9.96 41.98 15.22
N TYR A 112 -10.64 41.35 16.15
CA TYR A 112 -12.02 41.69 16.55
C TYR A 112 -11.97 42.36 17.93
N ALA A 113 -13.05 43.07 18.29
CA ALA A 113 -13.14 43.72 19.60
C ALA A 113 -12.96 42.76 20.80
N THR A 114 -13.21 41.47 20.57
CA THR A 114 -13.07 40.39 21.56
C THR A 114 -11.76 39.62 21.46
N GLY A 115 -10.81 40.02 20.59
CA GLY A 115 -9.53 39.33 20.37
C GLY A 115 -9.40 38.71 18.98
N PHE A 116 -8.57 37.68 18.86
CA PHE A 116 -8.38 36.98 17.59
C PHE A 116 -9.58 36.05 17.29
N GLY A 117 -10.07 36.12 16.08
CA GLY A 117 -11.04 35.16 15.60
C GLY A 117 -10.41 33.80 15.29
N THR A 118 -11.18 32.76 15.39
CA THR A 118 -10.81 31.41 14.93
C THR A 118 -11.74 30.99 13.78
N GLN A 119 -11.17 30.36 12.79
CA GLN A 119 -11.94 29.75 11.70
C GLN A 119 -11.61 28.27 11.58
N LEU A 120 -12.56 27.51 11.08
CA LEU A 120 -12.38 26.10 10.82
C LEU A 120 -11.44 25.93 9.60
N LYS A 121 -10.32 25.23 9.76
CA LYS A 121 -9.30 25.03 8.73
C LYS A 121 -9.51 23.74 7.94
N ALA A 122 -9.83 22.66 8.64
CA ALA A 122 -10.00 21.34 8.03
C ALA A 122 -11.06 20.54 8.78
N LEU A 123 -11.87 19.83 8.02
CA LEU A 123 -12.85 18.89 8.56
C LEU A 123 -12.17 17.55 8.83
N GLY A 124 -12.20 17.13 10.09
CA GLY A 124 -11.68 15.82 10.51
C GLY A 124 -12.70 14.71 10.34
N ASN A 125 -12.23 13.51 10.06
CA ASN A 125 -13.04 12.30 10.09
C ASN A 125 -12.60 11.40 11.25
N HIS A 126 -13.42 11.34 12.30
CA HIS A 126 -13.13 10.53 13.49
C HIS A 126 -13.19 9.02 13.22
N ASN A 127 -13.84 8.62 12.12
CA ASN A 127 -13.98 7.22 11.71
C ASN A 127 -12.82 6.70 10.87
N LEU A 128 -11.80 7.55 10.59
CA LEU A 128 -10.63 7.11 9.87
C LEU A 128 -9.96 5.94 10.57
N LYS A 129 -9.77 4.86 9.83
CA LYS A 129 -9.12 3.63 10.26
C LYS A 129 -7.89 3.31 9.42
N TRP A 130 -7.15 2.30 9.85
CA TRP A 130 -5.95 1.84 9.16
C TRP A 130 -6.27 1.34 7.76
N GLU A 131 -5.47 1.75 6.78
CA GLU A 131 -5.42 1.06 5.49
C GLU A 131 -4.88 -0.34 5.73
N THR A 132 -5.60 -1.34 5.27
CA THR A 132 -5.26 -2.74 5.51
C THR A 132 -4.92 -3.43 4.20
N THR A 133 -3.73 -4.06 4.14
CA THR A 133 -3.31 -4.85 2.99
C THR A 133 -3.29 -6.33 3.37
N ASN A 134 -4.14 -7.11 2.71
CA ASN A 134 -4.12 -8.57 2.76
C ASN A 134 -3.10 -9.06 1.72
N LYS A 135 -2.11 -9.84 2.17
CA LYS A 135 -0.99 -10.30 1.36
C LYS A 135 -0.98 -11.81 1.30
N LEU A 136 -1.07 -12.37 0.11
CA LEU A 136 -0.80 -13.77 -0.17
C LEU A 136 0.51 -13.84 -0.95
N ASN A 137 1.48 -14.59 -0.43
CA ASN A 137 2.73 -14.86 -1.11
C ASN A 137 2.93 -16.36 -1.24
N MET A 138 3.32 -16.80 -2.42
CA MET A 138 3.67 -18.19 -2.74
C MET A 138 5.04 -18.18 -3.40
N GLY A 139 5.96 -19.02 -2.92
CA GLY A 139 7.30 -19.05 -3.45
C GLY A 139 7.85 -20.46 -3.52
N THR A 140 8.80 -20.65 -4.41
CA THR A 140 9.57 -21.87 -4.50
C THR A 140 11.03 -21.54 -4.77
N ASP A 141 11.91 -22.22 -4.03
CA ASP A 141 13.35 -22.11 -4.14
C ASP A 141 13.90 -23.46 -4.58
N LEU A 142 14.53 -23.48 -5.75
CA LEU A 142 15.04 -24.69 -6.37
C LEU A 142 16.54 -24.58 -6.61
N GLN A 143 17.31 -25.61 -6.27
CA GLN A 143 18.72 -25.69 -6.58
C GLN A 143 19.05 -27.09 -7.12
N PHE A 144 19.81 -27.12 -8.22
CA PHE A 144 20.16 -28.34 -8.93
C PHE A 144 21.66 -28.38 -9.27
N TRP A 145 22.18 -29.61 -9.50
CA TRP A 145 23.54 -29.88 -9.96
C TRP A 145 24.63 -29.27 -9.06
N ASN A 146 24.66 -29.68 -7.79
CA ASN A 146 25.60 -29.15 -6.81
C ASN A 146 25.51 -27.60 -6.73
N GLU A 147 24.27 -27.09 -6.66
CA GLU A 147 23.95 -25.64 -6.56
C GLU A 147 24.34 -24.81 -7.79
N ARG A 148 24.67 -25.46 -8.91
CA ARG A 148 25.04 -24.71 -10.13
C ARG A 148 23.86 -23.99 -10.76
N ILE A 149 22.65 -24.52 -10.61
CA ILE A 149 21.43 -23.86 -11.05
C ILE A 149 20.60 -23.52 -9.84
N SER A 150 20.29 -22.24 -9.69
CA SER A 150 19.36 -21.73 -8.69
C SER A 150 18.21 -21.03 -9.38
N LEU A 151 16.99 -21.39 -9.03
CA LEU A 151 15.75 -20.79 -9.50
C LEU A 151 14.90 -20.40 -8.29
N ASN A 152 14.58 -19.11 -8.18
CA ASN A 152 13.62 -18.60 -7.23
C ASN A 152 12.41 -18.07 -8.01
N PHE A 153 11.24 -18.52 -7.62
CA PHE A 153 9.97 -18.05 -8.16
C PHE A 153 9.09 -17.60 -7.03
N ASP A 154 8.61 -16.37 -7.09
CA ASP A 154 7.68 -15.76 -6.14
C ASP A 154 6.45 -15.22 -6.86
N TYR A 155 5.28 -15.58 -6.38
CA TYR A 155 3.99 -15.01 -6.78
C TYR A 155 3.39 -14.27 -5.60
N TYR A 156 2.90 -13.06 -5.83
CA TYR A 156 2.25 -12.27 -4.81
C TYR A 156 0.89 -11.73 -5.27
N TYR A 157 -0.02 -11.67 -4.30
CA TYR A 157 -1.36 -11.11 -4.46
C TYR A 157 -1.67 -10.24 -3.23
N ASN A 158 -1.64 -8.91 -3.41
CA ASN A 158 -1.78 -7.93 -2.35
C ASN A 158 -3.03 -7.09 -2.58
N LYS A 159 -4.07 -7.33 -1.79
CA LYS A 159 -5.30 -6.54 -1.82
C LYS A 159 -5.31 -5.55 -0.68
N THR A 160 -5.27 -4.24 -1.00
CA THR A 160 -5.43 -3.15 -0.04
C THR A 160 -6.89 -2.74 0.01
N VAL A 161 -7.44 -2.73 1.20
CA VAL A 161 -8.80 -2.27 1.51
C VAL A 161 -8.73 -1.07 2.45
N ASP A 162 -9.83 -0.35 2.55
CA ASP A 162 -9.92 0.84 3.38
C ASP A 162 -8.88 1.91 3.02
N LEU A 163 -8.51 2.00 1.73
CA LEU A 163 -7.58 3.00 1.23
C LEU A 163 -8.14 4.40 1.51
N ILE A 164 -7.31 5.26 2.10
CA ILE A 164 -7.71 6.60 2.48
C ILE A 164 -7.61 7.52 1.26
N THR A 165 -8.74 8.05 0.86
CA THR A 165 -8.89 8.94 -0.29
C THR A 165 -9.51 10.26 0.10
N ASP A 166 -9.29 11.29 -0.73
CA ASP A 166 -9.97 12.58 -0.58
C ASP A 166 -11.37 12.49 -1.20
N VAL A 167 -12.38 12.84 -0.40
CA VAL A 167 -13.77 12.93 -0.82
C VAL A 167 -14.09 14.39 -1.05
N SER A 168 -14.45 14.74 -2.29
CA SER A 168 -14.85 16.11 -2.64
C SER A 168 -16.17 16.47 -2.00
N LEU A 169 -16.23 17.67 -1.45
CA LEU A 169 -17.42 18.25 -0.84
C LEU A 169 -18.01 19.35 -1.73
N PRO A 170 -19.34 19.57 -1.69
CA PRO A 170 -19.96 20.73 -2.32
C PRO A 170 -19.39 22.03 -1.75
N ALA A 171 -19.26 23.08 -2.56
CA ALA A 171 -18.76 24.38 -2.12
C ALA A 171 -19.57 24.98 -0.95
N SER A 172 -20.85 24.62 -0.82
CA SER A 172 -21.71 24.98 0.29
C SER A 172 -21.28 24.45 1.65
N ALA A 173 -20.43 23.38 1.67
CA ALA A 173 -19.90 22.83 2.91
C ALA A 173 -18.76 23.67 3.51
N GLY A 174 -18.22 24.64 2.76
CA GLY A 174 -17.10 25.48 3.19
C GLY A 174 -15.73 24.79 3.11
N PHE A 175 -15.68 23.56 2.64
CA PHE A 175 -14.47 22.74 2.46
C PHE A 175 -14.45 22.13 1.07
N THR A 176 -13.26 21.92 0.54
CA THR A 176 -13.08 21.28 -0.78
C THR A 176 -13.13 19.75 -0.69
N SER A 177 -12.59 19.20 0.40
CA SER A 177 -12.53 17.73 0.60
C SER A 177 -12.33 17.37 2.06
N TYR A 178 -12.60 16.12 2.39
CA TYR A 178 -12.19 15.46 3.63
C TYR A 178 -11.66 14.06 3.31
N LYS A 179 -10.97 13.43 4.26
CA LYS A 179 -10.42 12.07 4.06
C LYS A 179 -11.37 11.01 4.57
N ASP A 180 -11.50 9.92 3.78
CA ASP A 180 -12.31 8.77 4.17
C ASP A 180 -11.71 7.46 3.62
N ASN A 181 -12.09 6.31 4.22
CA ASN A 181 -11.64 4.98 3.84
C ASN A 181 -12.58 4.37 2.78
N LEU A 182 -12.40 4.69 1.52
CA LEU A 182 -13.35 4.33 0.46
C LEU A 182 -12.74 3.52 -0.70
N GLY A 183 -11.42 3.46 -0.80
CA GLY A 183 -10.74 2.84 -1.93
C GLY A 183 -10.37 1.38 -1.68
N GLU A 184 -10.28 0.62 -2.78
CA GLU A 184 -9.67 -0.70 -2.80
C GLU A 184 -8.73 -0.83 -3.99
N THR A 185 -7.55 -1.39 -3.77
CA THR A 185 -6.58 -1.65 -4.83
C THR A 185 -6.06 -3.07 -4.74
N LEU A 186 -5.68 -3.62 -5.88
CA LEU A 186 -5.07 -4.92 -6.03
C LEU A 186 -3.73 -4.77 -6.73
N ASN A 187 -2.69 -5.31 -6.10
CA ASN A 187 -1.37 -5.45 -6.70
C ASN A 187 -1.04 -6.94 -6.75
N LYS A 188 -0.82 -7.48 -7.94
CA LYS A 188 -0.46 -8.89 -8.15
C LYS A 188 0.64 -9.00 -9.18
N GLY A 189 1.50 -10.00 -9.01
CA GLY A 189 2.60 -10.20 -9.90
C GLY A 189 3.41 -11.43 -9.57
N PHE A 190 4.50 -11.59 -10.29
CA PHE A 190 5.48 -12.63 -10.04
C PHE A 190 6.89 -12.14 -10.30
N ASP A 191 7.82 -12.73 -9.57
CA ASP A 191 9.25 -12.52 -9.67
C ASP A 191 9.94 -13.85 -9.94
N ILE A 192 10.81 -13.89 -10.95
CA ILE A 192 11.63 -15.04 -11.28
C ILE A 192 13.09 -14.61 -11.23
N GLN A 193 13.90 -15.33 -10.49
CA GLN A 193 15.34 -15.16 -10.45
C GLN A 193 16.01 -16.46 -10.84
N VAL A 194 16.91 -16.40 -11.81
CA VAL A 194 17.69 -17.55 -12.27
C VAL A 194 19.15 -17.22 -12.16
N ARG A 195 19.91 -18.15 -11.60
CA ARG A 195 21.36 -18.13 -11.58
C ARG A 195 21.89 -19.46 -12.10
N PHE A 196 22.88 -19.37 -12.97
CA PHE A 196 23.56 -20.51 -13.54
C PHE A 196 25.08 -20.34 -13.43
N ASP A 197 25.76 -21.19 -12.66
CA ASP A 197 27.20 -21.22 -12.54
C ASP A 197 27.76 -22.07 -13.70
N VAL A 198 28.16 -21.41 -14.78
CA VAL A 198 28.63 -22.03 -16.02
C VAL A 198 29.96 -22.74 -15.80
N TYR A 199 30.86 -22.11 -15.06
CA TYR A 199 32.17 -22.64 -14.73
C TYR A 199 32.51 -22.35 -13.29
N ARG A 200 32.96 -23.37 -12.55
CA ARG A 200 33.35 -23.24 -11.14
C ARG A 200 34.55 -24.18 -10.88
N ASP A 201 35.68 -23.55 -10.60
CA ASP A 201 36.92 -24.22 -10.23
C ASP A 201 37.57 -23.47 -9.05
N LYS A 202 38.75 -23.90 -8.59
CA LYS A 202 39.46 -23.29 -7.46
C LYS A 202 39.79 -21.80 -7.70
N ASP A 203 40.13 -21.46 -8.93
CA ASP A 203 40.64 -20.13 -9.30
C ASP A 203 39.60 -19.26 -10.06
N TRP A 204 38.56 -19.91 -10.63
CA TRP A 204 37.58 -19.22 -11.47
C TRP A 204 36.13 -19.60 -11.12
N ASN A 205 35.28 -18.62 -11.03
CA ASN A 205 33.84 -18.81 -10.93
C ASN A 205 33.14 -17.88 -11.93
N VAL A 206 32.45 -18.49 -12.91
CA VAL A 206 31.70 -17.75 -13.94
C VAL A 206 30.23 -18.07 -13.79
N SER A 207 29.45 -17.08 -13.43
CA SER A 207 27.99 -17.19 -13.22
C SER A 207 27.24 -16.28 -14.17
N LEU A 208 26.15 -16.79 -14.71
CA LEU A 208 25.12 -16.01 -15.41
C LEU A 208 23.91 -15.90 -14.48
N TRP A 209 23.31 -14.73 -14.46
CA TRP A 209 22.09 -14.52 -13.70
C TRP A 209 21.13 -13.62 -14.47
N GLY A 210 19.84 -13.79 -14.22
CA GLY A 210 18.78 -13.01 -14.82
C GLY A 210 17.58 -12.90 -13.89
N ASN A 211 16.88 -11.77 -13.98
CA ASN A 211 15.65 -11.50 -13.24
C ASN A 211 14.54 -11.16 -14.22
N LEU A 212 13.35 -11.70 -13.98
CA LEU A 212 12.12 -11.33 -14.66
C LEU A 212 11.09 -10.94 -13.61
N ASN A 213 10.54 -9.74 -13.74
CA ASN A 213 9.50 -9.22 -12.88
C ASN A 213 8.29 -8.83 -13.70
N HIS A 214 7.11 -9.19 -13.24
CA HIS A 214 5.85 -8.73 -13.78
C HIS A 214 4.95 -8.27 -12.66
N ASN A 215 4.43 -7.04 -12.77
CA ASN A 215 3.53 -6.44 -11.80
C ASN A 215 2.31 -5.84 -12.50
N ARG A 216 1.13 -6.07 -11.91
CA ARG A 216 -0.14 -5.48 -12.33
C ARG A 216 -0.84 -4.85 -11.15
N ASN A 217 -1.15 -3.56 -11.28
CA ASN A 217 -1.94 -2.78 -10.34
C ASN A 217 -3.34 -2.56 -10.90
N GLU A 218 -4.35 -2.79 -10.09
CA GLU A 218 -5.76 -2.60 -10.42
C GLU A 218 -6.44 -1.80 -9.30
N ILE A 219 -7.27 -0.83 -9.66
CA ILE A 219 -8.16 -0.15 -8.72
C ILE A 219 -9.48 -0.92 -8.74
N LEU A 220 -9.83 -1.56 -7.62
CA LEU A 220 -11.05 -2.36 -7.51
C LEU A 220 -12.25 -1.52 -7.11
N LYS A 221 -12.02 -0.47 -6.31
CA LYS A 221 -13.09 0.39 -5.81
C LYS A 221 -12.61 1.82 -5.68
N ILE A 222 -13.42 2.75 -6.12
CA ILE A 222 -13.27 4.19 -5.94
C ILE A 222 -14.43 4.71 -5.10
N SER A 223 -14.31 5.96 -4.60
CA SER A 223 -15.40 6.59 -3.85
C SER A 223 -16.64 6.77 -4.74
N ASP A 224 -17.84 6.65 -4.14
CA ASP A 224 -19.09 6.86 -4.86
C ASP A 224 -19.20 8.27 -5.46
N ALA A 225 -18.59 9.26 -4.82
CA ALA A 225 -18.52 10.63 -5.34
C ALA A 225 -17.68 10.70 -6.64
N LEU A 226 -16.55 10.00 -6.69
CA LEU A 226 -15.70 9.94 -7.88
C LEU A 226 -16.38 9.12 -8.98
N ARG A 227 -17.05 8.03 -8.63
CA ARG A 227 -17.86 7.25 -9.57
C ARG A 227 -18.96 8.10 -10.21
N ALA A 228 -19.74 8.83 -9.41
CA ALA A 228 -20.79 9.71 -9.90
C ALA A 228 -20.24 10.89 -10.75
N TYR A 229 -19.03 11.36 -10.44
CA TYR A 229 -18.34 12.34 -11.26
C TYR A 229 -17.94 11.75 -12.62
N ASN A 230 -17.31 10.58 -12.64
CA ASN A 230 -16.91 9.90 -13.87
C ASN A 230 -18.13 9.60 -14.76
N GLN A 231 -19.25 9.14 -14.19
CA GLN A 231 -20.48 8.92 -14.92
C GLN A 231 -20.98 10.20 -15.61
N ARG A 232 -21.06 11.32 -14.87
CA ARG A 232 -21.47 12.61 -15.44
C ARG A 232 -20.54 13.11 -16.53
N VAL A 233 -19.22 12.87 -16.37
CA VAL A 233 -18.24 13.21 -17.39
C VAL A 233 -18.46 12.37 -18.64
N ASN A 234 -18.63 11.05 -18.50
CA ASN A 234 -18.87 10.14 -19.62
C ASN A 234 -20.18 10.49 -20.35
N GLU A 235 -21.29 10.69 -19.64
CA GLU A 235 -22.57 11.14 -20.21
C GLU A 235 -22.43 12.44 -21.01
N LYS A 236 -21.64 13.37 -20.50
CA LYS A 236 -21.41 14.65 -21.15
C LYS A 236 -20.57 14.50 -22.42
N TYR A 237 -19.58 13.59 -22.43
CA TYR A 237 -18.76 13.29 -23.60
C TYR A 237 -19.53 12.50 -24.64
N GLU A 238 -20.31 11.49 -24.26
CA GLU A 238 -21.19 10.74 -25.17
C GLU A 238 -22.22 11.67 -25.83
N ALA A 239 -22.80 12.60 -25.05
CA ALA A 239 -23.69 13.59 -25.61
C ALA A 239 -23.00 14.54 -26.61
N ALA A 240 -21.76 14.93 -26.35
CA ALA A 240 -20.94 15.77 -27.22
C ALA A 240 -20.48 15.02 -28.48
N GLU A 241 -20.12 13.75 -28.38
CA GLU A 241 -19.75 12.88 -29.49
C GLU A 241 -20.94 12.64 -30.43
N ASN A 242 -22.10 12.36 -29.88
CA ASN A 242 -23.36 12.24 -30.64
C ASN A 242 -23.77 13.57 -31.33
N ALA A 243 -23.37 14.72 -30.77
CA ALA A 243 -23.70 16.04 -31.34
C ALA A 243 -22.70 16.51 -32.40
N GLN A 244 -21.42 16.09 -32.38
CA GLN A 244 -20.33 16.62 -33.20
C GLN A 244 -19.52 15.58 -33.96
N GLY A 245 -19.76 14.31 -33.76
CA GLY A 245 -19.19 13.23 -34.60
C GLY A 245 -17.71 12.92 -34.44
N ASN A 246 -16.93 13.57 -33.56
CA ASN A 246 -15.54 13.26 -33.32
C ASN A 246 -14.98 14.00 -32.09
N VAL A 247 -15.20 13.48 -30.90
CA VAL A 247 -14.43 13.88 -29.72
C VAL A 247 -13.59 12.70 -29.25
N HIS A 248 -12.27 12.80 -29.31
CA HIS A 248 -11.35 11.79 -28.80
C HIS A 248 -11.39 11.77 -27.27
N LEU A 249 -11.91 10.69 -26.70
CA LEU A 249 -11.98 10.42 -25.26
C LEU A 249 -10.61 10.11 -24.61
N SER A 250 -9.53 10.08 -25.38
CA SER A 250 -8.21 9.60 -24.92
C SER A 250 -7.50 10.54 -23.93
N GLU A 251 -7.96 11.77 -23.74
CA GLU A 251 -7.27 12.73 -22.87
C GLU A 251 -7.89 12.91 -21.48
N TRP A 252 -9.08 12.34 -21.23
CA TRP A 252 -9.82 12.62 -19.98
C TRP A 252 -10.36 11.34 -19.35
N GLY A 253 -9.65 10.77 -18.39
CA GLY A 253 -10.27 9.87 -17.42
C GLY A 253 -10.06 8.37 -17.60
N SER A 254 -9.26 7.90 -18.57
CA SER A 254 -8.93 6.47 -18.71
C SER A 254 -8.11 5.93 -17.51
N GLU A 255 -7.50 6.79 -16.72
CA GLU A 255 -6.74 6.39 -15.54
C GLU A 255 -7.63 5.97 -14.35
N TYR A 256 -8.92 6.27 -14.38
CA TYR A 256 -9.85 6.03 -13.27
C TYR A 256 -11.04 5.13 -13.64
N SER A 257 -11.00 4.47 -14.80
CA SER A 257 -12.07 3.53 -15.17
C SER A 257 -12.02 2.28 -14.31
N GLU A 258 -13.15 1.92 -13.72
CA GLU A 258 -13.28 0.64 -13.04
C GLU A 258 -13.12 -0.53 -14.04
N PRO A 259 -12.63 -1.70 -13.60
CA PRO A 259 -12.50 -2.89 -14.46
C PRO A 259 -13.80 -3.35 -15.11
N GLU A 260 -14.94 -2.98 -14.52
CA GLU A 260 -16.29 -3.30 -15.01
C GLU A 260 -16.79 -2.39 -16.15
N MET A 261 -16.04 -1.31 -16.45
CA MET A 261 -16.35 -0.41 -17.57
C MET A 261 -15.55 -0.74 -18.83
N LYS A 262 -15.17 -2.00 -19.00
CA LYS A 262 -14.54 -2.52 -20.21
C LYS A 262 -15.58 -3.06 -21.18
#